data_4496c7602d95e08edd79ced422f5a8d7
#
_entry.id   4496c7602d95e08edd79ced422f5a8d7
#
_cell.length_a   1.000
_cell.length_b   1.000
_cell.length_c   1.000
_cell.angle_alpha   90.00
_cell.angle_beta   90.00
_cell.angle_gamma   90.00
#
_symmetry.space_group_name_H-M   'P 1'
#
loop_
_entity.id
_entity.type
_entity.pdbx_description
1 polymer ?
#
loop_
_entity_poly.entity_id
_entity_poly.type
_entity_poly.pdbx_seq_one_letter_code
_entity_poly.pdbx_strand_id
1 'polypeptide(L)'
;MSLPLSNEDLEFQAEVRTFVEENLPADIAARVKEQKADYKSDYTRWMKILAEKGWSAPHWPAEHGGAGMTPWQRHLFEEVVQSFPVPYA
;
A
#
# COMPACT_ATOMS: atom_id res chain seq x y z
N MET A 1 6.32 -16.83 15.12
CA MET A 1 5.75 -16.17 16.30
C MET A 1 5.49 -14.72 15.98
N SER A 2 4.28 -14.27 16.16
CA SER A 2 3.94 -12.88 15.90
C SER A 2 4.21 -12.02 17.13
N LEU A 3 4.81 -10.85 16.93
CA LEU A 3 5.00 -9.88 17.99
C LEU A 3 3.67 -9.19 18.28
N PRO A 4 3.39 -8.85 19.55
CA PRO A 4 2.20 -8.08 19.87
C PRO A 4 2.28 -6.70 19.24
N LEU A 5 1.19 -6.26 18.66
CA LEU A 5 1.11 -4.95 18.03
C LEU A 5 0.80 -3.90 19.10
N SER A 6 1.50 -2.76 19.04
CA SER A 6 1.21 -1.62 19.88
C SER A 6 -0.05 -0.89 19.39
N ASN A 7 -0.58 0.02 20.20
CA ASN A 7 -1.70 0.84 19.75
C ASN A 7 -1.32 1.68 18.53
N GLU A 8 -0.10 2.18 18.50
CA GLU A 8 0.41 2.93 17.34
C GLU A 8 0.46 2.07 16.08
N ASP A 9 0.86 0.81 16.22
CA ASP A 9 0.90 -0.13 15.10
C ASP A 9 -0.51 -0.39 14.57
N LEU A 10 -1.46 -0.59 15.45
CA LEU A 10 -2.87 -0.83 15.07
C LEU A 10 -3.47 0.39 14.38
N GLU A 11 -3.17 1.59 14.89
CA GLU A 11 -3.61 2.83 14.27
C GLU A 11 -3.01 3.01 12.88
N PHE A 12 -1.73 2.70 12.73
CA PHE A 12 -1.06 2.77 11.44
C PHE A 12 -1.67 1.80 10.43
N GLN A 13 -1.92 0.56 10.85
CA GLN A 13 -2.57 -0.43 9.99
C GLN A 13 -3.97 0.02 9.59
N ALA A 14 -4.71 0.62 10.51
CA ALA A 14 -6.05 1.13 10.22
C ALA A 14 -5.99 2.28 9.20
N GLU A 15 -5.01 3.16 9.32
CA GLU A 15 -4.80 4.24 8.35
C GLU A 15 -4.51 3.69 6.95
N VAL A 16 -3.62 2.70 6.86
CA VAL A 16 -3.29 2.09 5.58
C VAL A 16 -4.52 1.41 4.97
N ARG A 17 -5.26 0.66 5.79
CA ARG A 17 -6.46 -0.03 5.32
C ARG A 17 -7.51 0.94 4.79
N THR A 18 -7.77 1.99 5.54
CA THR A 18 -8.75 3.01 5.13
C THR A 18 -8.32 3.67 3.82
N PHE A 19 -7.03 3.98 3.69
CA PHE A 19 -6.53 4.58 2.46
C PHE A 19 -6.75 3.66 1.26
N VAL A 20 -6.42 2.38 1.39
CA VAL A 20 -6.58 1.44 0.29
C VAL A 20 -8.07 1.27 -0.05
N GLU A 21 -8.92 1.12 0.96
CA GLU A 21 -10.38 0.98 0.74
C GLU A 21 -10.97 2.17 0.00
N GLU A 22 -10.50 3.38 0.31
CA GLU A 22 -11.04 4.59 -0.28
C GLU A 22 -10.43 4.92 -1.65
N ASN A 23 -9.23 4.44 -1.95
CA ASN A 23 -8.48 4.90 -3.11
C ASN A 23 -8.16 3.84 -4.15
N LEU A 24 -8.28 2.55 -3.83
CA LEU A 24 -8.06 1.51 -4.81
C LEU A 24 -9.21 1.50 -5.82
N PRO A 25 -8.93 1.80 -7.11
CA PRO A 25 -10.01 1.83 -8.11
C PRO A 25 -10.68 0.47 -8.25
N ALA A 26 -12.01 0.47 -8.33
CA ALA A 26 -12.80 -0.76 -8.42
C ALA A 26 -12.47 -1.56 -9.68
N ASP A 27 -12.19 -0.89 -10.79
CA ASP A 27 -11.83 -1.56 -12.03
C ASP A 27 -10.50 -2.28 -11.93
N ILE A 28 -9.51 -1.68 -11.25
CA ILE A 28 -8.23 -2.33 -11.01
C ILE A 28 -8.42 -3.54 -10.11
N ALA A 29 -9.17 -3.39 -9.02
CA ALA A 29 -9.42 -4.48 -8.09
C ALA A 29 -10.09 -5.66 -8.80
N ALA A 30 -11.06 -5.39 -9.67
CA ALA A 30 -11.76 -6.44 -10.42
C ALA A 30 -10.79 -7.17 -11.35
N ARG A 31 -9.95 -6.44 -12.08
CA ARG A 31 -8.98 -7.07 -13.00
C ARG A 31 -7.95 -7.90 -12.26
N VAL A 32 -7.48 -7.44 -11.09
CA VAL A 32 -6.54 -8.22 -10.29
C VAL A 32 -7.17 -9.52 -9.82
N LYS A 33 -8.42 -9.47 -9.34
CA LYS A 33 -9.13 -10.67 -8.90
C LYS A 33 -9.31 -11.69 -10.02
N GLU A 34 -9.50 -11.22 -11.25
CA GLU A 34 -9.67 -12.06 -12.42
C GLU A 34 -8.35 -12.44 -13.09
N GLN A 35 -7.22 -12.02 -12.50
CA GLN A 35 -5.87 -12.23 -13.05
C GLN A 35 -5.72 -11.63 -14.44
N LYS A 36 -6.39 -10.50 -14.67
CA LYS A 36 -6.36 -9.77 -15.94
C LYS A 36 -5.77 -8.37 -15.81
N ALA A 37 -5.11 -8.09 -14.69
CA ALA A 37 -4.53 -6.78 -14.47
C ALA A 37 -3.49 -6.45 -15.54
N ASP A 38 -3.60 -5.25 -16.08
CA ASP A 38 -2.59 -4.75 -17.01
C ASP A 38 -1.46 -4.14 -16.18
N TYR A 39 -0.32 -4.82 -16.17
CA TYR A 39 0.83 -4.37 -15.42
C TYR A 39 1.19 -2.91 -15.75
N LYS A 40 1.18 -2.57 -17.03
CA LYS A 40 1.63 -1.24 -17.46
C LYS A 40 0.68 -0.12 -17.04
N SER A 41 -0.63 -0.30 -17.24
CA SER A 41 -1.58 0.75 -16.94
C SER A 41 -2.11 0.68 -15.50
N ASP A 42 -2.50 -0.49 -15.02
CA ASP A 42 -3.06 -0.66 -13.69
C ASP A 42 -2.03 -0.42 -12.59
N TYR A 43 -0.84 -0.99 -12.75
CA TYR A 43 0.24 -0.79 -11.78
C TYR A 43 0.66 0.67 -11.75
N THR A 44 0.81 1.31 -12.90
CA THR A 44 1.21 2.71 -12.96
C THR A 44 0.17 3.61 -12.32
N ARG A 45 -1.12 3.37 -12.54
CA ARG A 45 -2.19 4.13 -11.89
C ARG A 45 -2.14 3.98 -10.38
N TRP A 46 -1.98 2.75 -9.90
CA TRP A 46 -1.92 2.49 -8.47
C TRP A 46 -0.71 3.16 -7.82
N MET A 47 0.45 3.05 -8.48
CA MET A 47 1.67 3.70 -7.97
C MET A 47 1.53 5.22 -7.94
N LYS A 48 0.81 5.81 -8.90
CA LYS A 48 0.56 7.25 -8.88
C LYS A 48 -0.33 7.65 -7.70
N ILE A 49 -1.34 6.84 -7.39
CA ILE A 49 -2.20 7.06 -6.23
C ILE A 49 -1.38 7.01 -4.94
N LEU A 50 -0.52 6.01 -4.81
CA LEU A 50 0.38 5.91 -3.66
C LEU A 50 1.35 7.09 -3.59
N ALA A 51 1.85 7.55 -4.73
CA ALA A 51 2.77 8.67 -4.78
C ALA A 51 2.12 9.95 -4.27
N GLU A 52 0.85 10.18 -4.57
CA GLU A 52 0.11 11.35 -4.08
C GLU A 52 -0.03 11.33 -2.56
N LYS A 53 -0.08 10.15 -1.96
CA LYS A 53 -0.09 10.00 -0.51
C LYS A 53 1.32 10.07 0.09
N GLY A 54 2.36 9.94 -0.74
CA GLY A 54 3.75 9.87 -0.29
C GLY A 54 4.19 8.45 0.05
N TRP A 55 3.48 7.44 -0.40
CA TRP A 55 3.73 6.04 -0.04
C TRP A 55 4.29 5.18 -1.18
N SER A 56 4.65 5.77 -2.32
CA SER A 56 5.19 5.00 -3.44
C SER A 56 6.59 4.44 -3.19
N ALA A 57 7.34 5.08 -2.29
CA ALA A 57 8.66 4.62 -1.86
C ALA A 57 8.71 4.63 -0.33
N PRO A 58 8.03 3.69 0.34
CA PRO A 58 7.84 3.75 1.78
C PRO A 58 9.12 3.67 2.59
N HIS A 59 10.17 3.02 2.06
CA HIS A 59 11.44 2.85 2.76
C HIS A 59 12.44 4.01 2.53
N TRP A 60 12.11 4.94 1.62
CA TRP A 60 12.99 6.08 1.37
C TRP A 60 12.73 7.16 2.41
N PRO A 61 13.77 7.93 2.81
CA PRO A 61 13.57 9.07 3.69
C PRO A 61 12.60 10.09 3.10
N ALA A 62 11.85 10.75 3.98
CA ALA A 62 10.86 11.74 3.54
C ALA A 62 11.50 12.87 2.73
N GLU A 63 12.74 13.26 3.07
CA GLU A 63 13.48 14.32 2.36
C GLU A 63 13.80 13.95 0.91
N HIS A 64 13.74 12.66 0.56
CA HIS A 64 13.95 12.16 -0.79
C HIS A 64 12.64 11.69 -1.45
N GLY A 65 11.51 12.19 -0.97
CA GLY A 65 10.22 11.87 -1.54
C GLY A 65 9.60 10.56 -1.06
N GLY A 66 10.20 9.91 -0.07
CA GLY A 66 9.66 8.69 0.51
C GLY A 66 8.81 8.96 1.74
N ALA A 67 8.20 7.91 2.29
CA ALA A 67 7.37 8.00 3.48
C ALA A 67 8.16 7.99 4.79
N GLY A 68 9.44 7.61 4.74
CA GLY A 68 10.29 7.55 5.93
C GLY A 68 9.88 6.47 6.90
N MET A 69 9.25 5.42 6.43
CA MET A 69 8.82 4.32 7.29
C MET A 69 10.01 3.53 7.82
N THR A 70 9.91 3.12 9.09
CA THR A 70 10.86 2.16 9.65
C THR A 70 10.66 0.80 8.98
N PRO A 71 11.64 -0.12 9.07
CA PRO A 71 11.44 -1.48 8.54
C PRO A 71 10.20 -2.18 9.09
N TRP A 72 9.88 -1.95 10.36
CA TRP A 72 8.67 -2.52 10.98
C TRP A 72 7.40 -1.91 10.39
N GLN A 73 7.36 -0.58 10.23
CA GLN A 73 6.21 0.09 9.61
C GLN A 73 6.03 -0.36 8.16
N ARG A 74 7.12 -0.52 7.42
CA ARG A 74 7.06 -1.01 6.06
C ARG A 74 6.47 -2.43 6.01
N HIS A 75 6.86 -3.29 6.95
CA HIS A 75 6.29 -4.63 7.04
C HIS A 75 4.78 -4.57 7.26
N LEU A 76 4.33 -3.76 8.22
CA LEU A 76 2.91 -3.58 8.50
C LEU A 76 2.15 -3.00 7.30
N PHE A 77 2.74 -2.04 6.63
CA PHE A 77 2.18 -1.42 5.43
C PHE A 77 1.97 -2.47 4.34
N GLU A 78 3.00 -3.25 4.02
CA GLU A 78 2.93 -4.25 2.98
C GLU A 78 1.92 -5.35 3.32
N GLU A 79 1.85 -5.76 4.57
CA GLU A 79 0.90 -6.76 5.03
C GLU A 79 -0.55 -6.33 4.76
N VAL A 80 -0.87 -5.08 5.08
CA VAL A 80 -2.21 -4.55 4.86
C VAL A 80 -2.49 -4.40 3.37
N VAL A 81 -1.57 -3.77 2.63
CA VAL A 81 -1.76 -3.53 1.19
C VAL A 81 -1.94 -4.83 0.44
N GLN A 82 -1.14 -5.85 0.77
CA GLN A 82 -1.20 -7.14 0.09
C GLN A 82 -2.46 -7.94 0.40
N SER A 83 -3.21 -7.56 1.43
CA SER A 83 -4.49 -8.19 1.72
C SER A 83 -5.60 -7.73 0.77
N PHE A 84 -5.35 -6.69 -0.02
CA PHE A 84 -6.27 -6.16 -1.01
C PHE A 84 -5.85 -6.60 -2.42
N PRO A 85 -6.78 -6.60 -3.39
CA PRO A 85 -6.46 -6.93 -4.78
C PRO A 85 -5.76 -5.76 -5.47
N VAL A 86 -4.49 -5.54 -5.13
CA VAL A 86 -3.66 -4.49 -5.71
C VAL A 86 -2.74 -5.06 -6.78
N PRO A 87 -2.39 -4.28 -7.84
CA PRO A 87 -1.50 -4.76 -8.88
C PRO A 87 -0.05 -4.78 -8.38
N TYR A 88 0.70 -5.78 -8.81
CA TYR A 88 2.12 -5.94 -8.48
C TYR A 88 3.00 -5.79 -9.72
N ALA A 89 4.22 -5.36 -9.45
CA ALA A 89 5.26 -5.33 -10.46
C ALA A 89 5.86 -6.72 -10.67
#